data_9c4b7e846f7c00c433ecfe21bea3c5f5
#
_entry.id   9c4b7e846f7c00c433ecfe21bea3c5f5
#
_cell.length_a   1.000
_cell.length_b   1.000
_cell.length_c   1.000
_cell.angle_alpha   90.00
_cell.angle_beta   90.00
_cell.angle_gamma   90.00
#
_symmetry.space_group_name_H-M   'P 1'
#
loop_
_entity.id
_entity.type
_entity.pdbx_description
1 polymer ?
#
loop_
_entity_poly.entity_id
_entity_poly.type
_entity_poly.pdbx_seq_one_letter_code
_entity_poly.pdbx_strand_id
1 'polypeptide(L)'
;IKKLVQYGINTGLTPESERIYTTNLLLDLFKENNYEDTDCDLDNIVLEDVLADLLNEAVARGIIEDSIGFRDLFDTKIMGLLMPRPSEVIRHFHELYEQVSPEAATDYYYKLSRDSDYIRRYRICKDMKWVAPTKYGDLDITINLSKPEKDPRDIAAAKLKKASGYPKCLLCPENVGYAGTISHPARQNLRVMPVMVNGQLWGFQYSPYVYYNEHCIVMNARHTPMVIDRGVFDKLFSFVEQFPHYFLGSNADLPIVGGSILSHEHFQGGHHTFPMEKAEKEFGFEVPGFDDVDCCVAVSYTHLTLPTNSR
;
A
#
# COMPACT_ATOMS: atom_id res chain seq x y z
N ILE A 1 -9.75 -10.12 -22.04
CA ILE A 1 -8.84 -11.11 -21.43
C ILE A 1 -7.46 -11.00 -22.06
N LYS A 2 -7.28 -11.12 -23.40
CA LYS A 2 -5.98 -11.10 -24.10
C LYS A 2 -5.11 -9.91 -23.70
N LYS A 3 -5.66 -8.66 -23.72
CA LYS A 3 -4.94 -7.45 -23.29
C LYS A 3 -4.47 -7.55 -21.83
N LEU A 4 -5.28 -8.09 -20.93
CA LEU A 4 -4.93 -8.20 -19.53
C LEU A 4 -3.78 -9.21 -19.31
N VAL A 5 -3.82 -10.36 -19.98
CA VAL A 5 -2.74 -11.34 -19.89
C VAL A 5 -1.44 -10.76 -20.48
N GLN A 6 -1.53 -10.04 -21.61
CA GLN A 6 -0.37 -9.35 -22.17
C GLN A 6 0.18 -8.27 -21.23
N TYR A 7 -0.69 -7.50 -20.56
CA TYR A 7 -0.27 -6.57 -19.50
C TYR A 7 0.52 -7.28 -18.40
N GLY A 8 -0.01 -8.42 -17.89
CA GLY A 8 0.70 -9.22 -16.89
C GLY A 8 2.09 -9.65 -17.31
N ILE A 9 2.25 -10.02 -18.57
CA ILE A 9 3.54 -10.42 -19.15
C ILE A 9 4.47 -9.20 -19.30
N ASN A 10 3.98 -8.11 -19.88
CA ASN A 10 4.78 -6.89 -20.10
C ASN A 10 5.29 -6.28 -18.78
N THR A 11 4.54 -6.42 -17.69
CA THR A 11 4.91 -5.93 -16.37
C THR A 11 5.74 -6.90 -15.54
N GLY A 12 5.78 -8.17 -15.95
CA GLY A 12 6.47 -9.25 -15.24
C GLY A 12 5.67 -9.84 -14.07
N LEU A 13 4.36 -9.54 -13.99
CA LEU A 13 3.47 -10.18 -13.00
C LEU A 13 3.23 -11.65 -13.34
N THR A 14 3.16 -11.96 -14.65
CA THR A 14 2.92 -13.30 -15.18
C THR A 14 4.04 -13.63 -16.15
N PRO A 15 4.78 -14.73 -15.97
CA PRO A 15 5.78 -15.15 -16.96
C PRO A 15 5.10 -15.60 -18.26
N GLU A 16 5.79 -15.42 -19.39
CA GLU A 16 5.28 -15.84 -20.72
C GLU A 16 4.86 -17.32 -20.76
N SER A 17 5.57 -18.17 -20.05
CA SER A 17 5.27 -19.60 -19.92
C SER A 17 3.89 -19.90 -19.29
N GLU A 18 3.33 -18.96 -18.57
CA GLU A 18 2.02 -19.08 -17.88
C GLU A 18 0.88 -18.40 -18.64
N ARG A 19 1.10 -17.92 -19.86
CA ARG A 19 0.10 -17.24 -20.69
C ARG A 19 -1.20 -18.04 -20.79
N ILE A 20 -1.11 -19.32 -21.17
CA ILE A 20 -2.27 -20.20 -21.34
C ILE A 20 -2.96 -20.45 -20.00
N TYR A 21 -2.19 -20.74 -18.95
CA TYR A 21 -2.71 -20.98 -17.62
C TYR A 21 -3.51 -19.77 -17.10
N THR A 22 -2.93 -18.57 -17.17
CA THR A 22 -3.57 -17.34 -16.72
C THR A 22 -4.81 -17.01 -17.56
N THR A 23 -4.76 -17.24 -18.89
CA THR A 23 -5.93 -17.10 -19.76
C THR A 23 -7.06 -18.01 -19.29
N ASN A 24 -6.78 -19.27 -19.01
CA ASN A 24 -7.79 -20.24 -18.57
C ASN A 24 -8.38 -19.88 -17.19
N LEU A 25 -7.58 -19.35 -16.25
CA LEU A 25 -8.10 -18.87 -14.96
C LEU A 25 -9.06 -17.68 -15.14
N LEU A 26 -8.76 -16.78 -16.07
CA LEU A 26 -9.64 -15.65 -16.39
C LEU A 26 -10.93 -16.11 -17.09
N LEU A 27 -10.86 -17.07 -18.00
CA LEU A 27 -12.04 -17.67 -18.63
C LEU A 27 -12.95 -18.31 -17.58
N ASP A 28 -12.41 -19.08 -16.63
CA ASP A 28 -13.16 -19.68 -15.53
C ASP A 28 -13.82 -18.61 -14.65
N LEU A 29 -13.06 -17.53 -14.32
CA LEU A 29 -13.59 -16.42 -13.53
C LEU A 29 -14.82 -15.76 -14.18
N PHE A 30 -14.78 -15.58 -15.51
CA PHE A 30 -15.89 -15.02 -16.30
C PHE A 30 -16.91 -16.06 -16.74
N LYS A 31 -16.74 -17.34 -16.36
CA LYS A 31 -17.59 -18.46 -16.76
C LYS A 31 -17.71 -18.56 -18.29
N GLU A 32 -16.62 -18.34 -18.98
CA GLU A 32 -16.51 -18.40 -20.43
C GLU A 32 -15.93 -19.73 -20.86
N ASN A 33 -16.60 -20.38 -21.79
CA ASN A 33 -16.18 -21.69 -22.31
C ASN A 33 -15.44 -21.60 -23.65
N ASN A 34 -15.52 -20.46 -24.32
CA ASN A 34 -14.88 -20.22 -25.59
C ASN A 34 -13.87 -19.09 -25.50
N TYR A 35 -12.76 -19.25 -26.18
CA TYR A 35 -11.77 -18.21 -26.34
C TYR A 35 -11.51 -17.97 -27.82
N GLU A 36 -11.85 -16.78 -28.29
CA GLU A 36 -11.50 -16.32 -29.62
C GLU A 36 -10.28 -15.40 -29.53
N ASP A 37 -9.23 -15.77 -30.23
CA ASP A 37 -8.02 -14.94 -30.33
C ASP A 37 -8.28 -13.80 -31.32
N THR A 38 -8.99 -12.78 -30.87
CA THR A 38 -9.28 -11.59 -31.67
C THR A 38 -8.07 -10.70 -31.79
N ASP A 39 -7.91 -10.08 -32.97
CA ASP A 39 -6.87 -9.08 -33.18
C ASP A 39 -7.17 -7.83 -32.37
N CYS A 40 -6.17 -7.35 -31.59
CA CYS A 40 -6.30 -6.17 -30.76
C CYS A 40 -4.92 -5.52 -30.57
N ASP A 41 -4.91 -4.21 -30.35
CA ASP A 41 -3.69 -3.47 -30.02
C ASP A 41 -3.14 -3.95 -28.65
N LEU A 42 -1.92 -4.49 -28.68
CA LEU A 42 -1.18 -4.99 -27.54
C LEU A 42 0.02 -4.10 -27.15
N ASP A 43 0.28 -3.04 -27.91
CA ASP A 43 1.44 -2.17 -27.69
C ASP A 43 1.14 -1.08 -26.66
N ASN A 44 -0.12 -0.62 -26.59
CA ASN A 44 -0.56 0.48 -25.72
C ASN A 44 -1.67 0.03 -24.75
N ILE A 45 -1.34 -0.85 -23.82
CA ILE A 45 -2.31 -1.36 -22.86
C ILE A 45 -2.43 -0.42 -21.67
N VAL A 46 -3.57 0.24 -21.53
CA VAL A 46 -3.96 1.01 -20.34
C VAL A 46 -4.75 0.11 -19.41
N LEU A 47 -4.19 -0.23 -18.26
CA LEU A 47 -4.81 -1.18 -17.32
C LEU A 47 -6.19 -0.72 -16.84
N GLU A 48 -6.36 0.59 -16.56
CA GLU A 48 -7.63 1.17 -16.11
C GLU A 48 -8.76 0.88 -17.11
N ASP A 49 -8.52 1.08 -18.41
CA ASP A 49 -9.51 0.84 -19.46
C ASP A 49 -9.84 -0.66 -19.57
N VAL A 50 -8.83 -1.51 -19.54
CA VAL A 50 -9.02 -2.97 -19.60
C VAL A 50 -9.82 -3.49 -18.40
N LEU A 51 -9.52 -2.99 -17.19
CA LEU A 51 -10.29 -3.36 -15.99
C LEU A 51 -11.71 -2.80 -16.05
N ALA A 52 -11.91 -1.56 -16.52
CA ALA A 52 -13.23 -0.98 -16.68
C ALA A 52 -14.11 -1.81 -17.62
N ASP A 53 -13.57 -2.22 -18.79
CA ASP A 53 -14.28 -3.08 -19.74
C ASP A 53 -14.66 -4.43 -19.13
N LEU A 54 -13.72 -5.08 -18.43
CA LEU A 54 -13.96 -6.36 -17.79
C LEU A 54 -14.99 -6.27 -16.66
N LEU A 55 -14.97 -5.19 -15.88
CA LEU A 55 -15.95 -4.95 -14.82
C LEU A 55 -17.34 -4.67 -15.39
N ASN A 56 -17.43 -3.89 -16.48
CA ASN A 56 -18.69 -3.63 -17.16
C ASN A 56 -19.29 -4.92 -17.72
N GLU A 57 -18.47 -5.76 -18.33
CA GLU A 57 -18.90 -7.09 -18.81
C GLU A 57 -19.36 -7.99 -17.65
N ALA A 58 -18.65 -8.00 -16.53
CA ALA A 58 -19.04 -8.77 -15.35
C ALA A 58 -20.41 -8.34 -14.78
N VAL A 59 -20.67 -7.02 -14.76
CA VAL A 59 -21.97 -6.47 -14.37
C VAL A 59 -23.06 -6.84 -15.39
N ALA A 60 -22.81 -6.64 -16.69
CA ALA A 60 -23.76 -6.94 -17.76
C ALA A 60 -24.19 -8.42 -17.76
N ARG A 61 -23.26 -9.32 -17.43
CA ARG A 61 -23.49 -10.77 -17.31
C ARG A 61 -24.07 -11.20 -15.95
N GLY A 62 -24.26 -10.28 -15.02
CA GLY A 62 -24.75 -10.58 -13.67
C GLY A 62 -23.78 -11.41 -12.80
N ILE A 63 -22.48 -11.37 -13.11
CA ILE A 63 -21.44 -12.02 -12.30
C ILE A 63 -21.22 -11.26 -11.00
N ILE A 64 -21.33 -9.93 -11.03
CA ILE A 64 -21.26 -9.04 -9.87
C ILE A 64 -22.40 -8.03 -9.89
N GLU A 65 -22.75 -7.51 -8.71
CA GLU A 65 -23.65 -6.36 -8.57
C GLU A 65 -22.92 -5.06 -8.97
N ASP A 66 -23.69 -4.09 -9.53
CA ASP A 66 -23.14 -2.80 -9.93
C ASP A 66 -23.07 -1.85 -8.74
N SER A 67 -22.03 -2.02 -7.91
CA SER A 67 -21.65 -1.05 -6.89
C SER A 67 -20.13 -0.91 -6.84
N ILE A 68 -19.64 0.20 -6.30
CA ILE A 68 -18.19 0.46 -6.16
C ILE A 68 -17.53 -0.66 -5.36
N GLY A 69 -18.17 -1.12 -4.28
CA GLY A 69 -17.63 -2.17 -3.43
C GLY A 69 -17.48 -3.50 -4.15
N PHE A 70 -18.50 -3.95 -4.90
CA PHE A 70 -18.41 -5.21 -5.65
C PHE A 70 -17.44 -5.12 -6.83
N ARG A 71 -17.37 -3.97 -7.52
CA ARG A 71 -16.37 -3.71 -8.56
C ARG A 71 -14.95 -3.77 -7.97
N ASP A 72 -14.69 -3.16 -6.82
CA ASP A 72 -13.39 -3.18 -6.13
C ASP A 72 -12.99 -4.57 -5.64
N LEU A 73 -13.94 -5.40 -5.23
CA LEU A 73 -13.67 -6.79 -4.88
C LEU A 73 -13.29 -7.62 -6.11
N PHE A 74 -13.98 -7.38 -7.23
CA PHE A 74 -13.81 -8.18 -8.43
C PHE A 74 -12.56 -7.79 -9.22
N ASP A 75 -12.21 -6.51 -9.33
CA ASP A 75 -10.97 -6.07 -9.97
C ASP A 75 -9.73 -6.61 -9.22
N THR A 76 -9.77 -6.54 -7.88
CA THR A 76 -8.71 -7.12 -7.05
C THR A 76 -8.59 -8.65 -7.25
N LYS A 77 -9.72 -9.34 -7.45
CA LYS A 77 -9.73 -10.76 -7.78
C LYS A 77 -9.14 -11.03 -9.16
N ILE A 78 -9.49 -10.23 -10.16
CA ILE A 78 -8.92 -10.31 -11.52
C ILE A 78 -7.39 -10.14 -11.44
N MET A 79 -6.92 -9.07 -10.80
CA MET A 79 -5.49 -8.80 -10.69
C MET A 79 -4.75 -9.86 -9.87
N GLY A 80 -5.43 -10.45 -8.87
CA GLY A 80 -4.89 -11.54 -8.07
C GLY A 80 -4.52 -12.79 -8.88
N LEU A 81 -5.20 -13.03 -10.02
CA LEU A 81 -4.90 -14.15 -10.92
C LEU A 81 -3.60 -13.96 -11.73
N LEU A 82 -3.16 -12.72 -11.89
CA LEU A 82 -1.91 -12.40 -12.59
C LEU A 82 -0.70 -12.44 -11.65
N MET A 83 -0.94 -12.44 -10.34
CA MET A 83 0.11 -12.28 -9.35
C MET A 83 0.97 -13.52 -9.17
N PRO A 84 2.30 -13.39 -9.11
CA PRO A 84 3.17 -14.49 -8.69
C PRO A 84 2.85 -14.91 -7.26
N ARG A 85 3.18 -16.16 -6.91
CA ARG A 85 2.97 -16.70 -5.56
C ARG A 85 3.73 -15.90 -4.50
N PRO A 86 3.19 -15.75 -3.27
CA PRO A 86 3.88 -15.03 -2.21
C PRO A 86 5.32 -15.51 -1.96
N SER A 87 5.55 -16.82 -1.95
CA SER A 87 6.89 -17.40 -1.77
C SER A 87 7.89 -17.02 -2.87
N GLU A 88 7.42 -16.86 -4.09
CA GLU A 88 8.24 -16.46 -5.22
C GLU A 88 8.64 -14.99 -5.13
N VAL A 89 7.69 -14.12 -4.80
CA VAL A 89 7.95 -12.69 -4.58
C VAL A 89 8.92 -12.48 -3.41
N ILE A 90 8.70 -13.18 -2.30
CA ILE A 90 9.56 -13.11 -1.11
C ILE A 90 10.98 -13.57 -1.45
N ARG A 91 11.11 -14.70 -2.15
CA ARG A 91 12.43 -15.21 -2.56
C ARG A 91 13.17 -14.19 -3.43
N HIS A 92 12.50 -13.64 -4.45
CA HIS A 92 13.13 -12.68 -5.36
C HIS A 92 13.47 -11.36 -4.67
N PHE A 93 12.64 -10.89 -3.75
CA PHE A 93 12.93 -9.72 -2.93
C PHE A 93 14.22 -9.92 -2.11
N HIS A 94 14.36 -11.07 -1.44
CA HIS A 94 15.57 -11.35 -0.65
C HIS A 94 16.80 -11.58 -1.52
N GLU A 95 16.67 -12.21 -2.70
CA GLU A 95 17.77 -12.34 -3.66
C GLU A 95 18.31 -10.96 -4.09
N LEU A 96 17.41 -10.01 -4.40
CA LEU A 96 17.81 -8.64 -4.74
C LEU A 96 18.43 -7.92 -3.56
N TYR A 97 17.86 -8.07 -2.37
CA TYR A 97 18.37 -7.46 -1.14
C TYR A 97 19.79 -7.91 -0.82
N GLU A 98 20.07 -9.21 -0.92
CA GLU A 98 21.37 -9.81 -0.56
C GLU A 98 22.43 -9.65 -1.66
N GLN A 99 22.03 -9.74 -2.94
CA GLN A 99 22.96 -9.83 -4.06
C GLN A 99 23.17 -8.50 -4.79
N VAL A 100 22.25 -7.55 -4.65
CA VAL A 100 22.29 -6.25 -5.33
C VAL A 100 22.30 -5.13 -4.31
N SER A 101 21.15 -4.77 -3.75
CA SER A 101 21.04 -3.76 -2.69
C SER A 101 19.63 -3.75 -2.06
N PRO A 102 19.47 -3.15 -0.86
CA PRO A 102 18.15 -2.89 -0.28
C PRO A 102 17.24 -2.07 -1.20
N GLU A 103 17.78 -1.08 -1.93
CA GLU A 103 17.03 -0.25 -2.87
C GLU A 103 16.49 -1.09 -4.03
N ALA A 104 17.31 -1.98 -4.61
CA ALA A 104 16.86 -2.85 -5.70
C ALA A 104 15.71 -3.76 -5.27
N ALA A 105 15.72 -4.25 -4.04
CA ALA A 105 14.63 -5.06 -3.48
C ALA A 105 13.35 -4.24 -3.29
N THR A 106 13.45 -3.03 -2.75
CA THR A 106 12.29 -2.15 -2.55
C THR A 106 11.74 -1.63 -3.87
N ASP A 107 12.59 -1.28 -4.85
CA ASP A 107 12.19 -0.87 -6.19
C ASP A 107 11.38 -1.97 -6.91
N TYR A 108 11.87 -3.21 -6.87
CA TYR A 108 11.13 -4.37 -7.38
C TYR A 108 9.77 -4.50 -6.72
N TYR A 109 9.73 -4.45 -5.40
CA TYR A 109 8.49 -4.65 -4.65
C TYR A 109 7.52 -3.47 -4.80
N TYR A 110 8.01 -2.24 -4.91
CA TYR A 110 7.18 -1.08 -5.21
C TYR A 110 6.59 -1.16 -6.62
N LYS A 111 7.43 -1.52 -7.61
CA LYS A 111 6.96 -1.77 -8.98
C LYS A 111 5.86 -2.83 -9.01
N LEU A 112 6.07 -3.98 -8.36
CA LEU A 112 5.08 -5.05 -8.25
C LEU A 112 3.76 -4.54 -7.64
N SER A 113 3.82 -3.74 -6.58
CA SER A 113 2.65 -3.19 -5.90
C SER A 113 1.87 -2.20 -6.76
N ARG A 114 2.55 -1.49 -7.66
CA ARG A 114 1.94 -0.59 -8.65
C ARG A 114 1.34 -1.34 -9.82
N ASP A 115 2.06 -2.30 -10.37
CA ASP A 115 1.65 -3.03 -11.57
C ASP A 115 0.51 -4.01 -11.28
N SER A 116 0.42 -4.50 -10.04
CA SER A 116 -0.68 -5.34 -9.57
C SER A 116 -1.97 -4.58 -9.24
N ASP A 117 -2.01 -3.27 -9.48
CA ASP A 117 -3.12 -2.39 -9.09
C ASP A 117 -3.44 -2.42 -7.57
N TYR A 118 -2.51 -2.91 -6.76
CA TYR A 118 -2.61 -2.76 -5.31
C TYR A 118 -2.50 -1.28 -4.90
N ILE A 119 -1.56 -0.55 -5.53
CA ILE A 119 -1.49 0.91 -5.52
C ILE A 119 -2.21 1.43 -6.77
N ARG A 120 -3.45 1.89 -6.61
CA ARG A 120 -4.32 2.32 -7.71
C ARG A 120 -3.93 3.69 -8.24
N ARG A 121 -2.94 3.73 -9.14
CA ARG A 121 -2.35 4.96 -9.67
C ARG A 121 -3.37 5.93 -10.26
N TYR A 122 -4.33 5.44 -11.03
CA TYR A 122 -5.38 6.25 -11.67
C TYR A 122 -6.34 6.91 -10.66
N ARG A 123 -6.49 6.34 -9.45
CA ARG A 123 -7.21 7.01 -8.36
C ARG A 123 -6.33 8.06 -7.69
N ILE A 124 -5.07 7.74 -7.44
CA ILE A 124 -4.10 8.64 -6.79
C ILE A 124 -3.80 9.86 -7.64
N CYS A 125 -3.82 9.76 -8.98
CA CYS A 125 -3.68 10.90 -9.89
C CYS A 125 -4.78 11.98 -9.71
N LYS A 126 -5.88 11.66 -9.03
CA LYS A 126 -6.95 12.62 -8.69
C LYS A 126 -6.61 13.44 -7.45
N ASP A 127 -5.64 13.00 -6.63
CA ASP A 127 -5.21 13.72 -5.44
C ASP A 127 -4.57 15.05 -5.84
N MET A 128 -4.94 16.10 -5.12
CA MET A 128 -4.35 17.42 -5.33
C MET A 128 -3.18 17.61 -4.37
N LYS A 129 -2.02 18.00 -4.92
CA LYS A 129 -0.80 18.25 -4.14
C LYS A 129 -0.18 19.56 -4.58
N TRP A 130 0.20 20.40 -3.62
CA TRP A 130 0.94 21.62 -3.88
C TRP A 130 1.78 22.02 -2.67
N VAL A 131 2.75 22.89 -2.90
CA VAL A 131 3.58 23.49 -1.85
C VAL A 131 3.02 24.86 -1.52
N ALA A 132 2.82 25.15 -0.24
CA ALA A 132 2.40 26.44 0.26
C ALA A 132 3.56 27.13 0.98
N PRO A 133 4.14 28.21 0.43
CA PRO A 133 5.22 28.95 1.11
C PRO A 133 4.65 29.69 2.32
N THR A 134 5.33 29.57 3.45
CA THR A 134 4.95 30.24 4.70
C THR A 134 6.17 30.90 5.35
N LYS A 135 5.94 31.74 6.36
CA LYS A 135 7.01 32.32 7.15
C LYS A 135 7.85 31.29 7.94
N TYR A 136 7.38 30.05 8.02
CA TYR A 136 8.05 28.92 8.69
C TYR A 136 8.69 27.93 7.71
N GLY A 137 8.74 28.27 6.42
CA GLY A 137 9.17 27.39 5.35
C GLY A 137 8.00 26.89 4.49
N ASP A 138 8.33 26.02 3.56
CA ASP A 138 7.38 25.43 2.63
C ASP A 138 6.61 24.28 3.28
N LEU A 139 5.30 24.28 3.12
CA LEU A 139 4.41 23.21 3.59
C LEU A 139 3.87 22.41 2.42
N ASP A 140 3.96 21.09 2.50
CA ASP A 140 3.32 20.17 1.57
C ASP A 140 1.83 20.03 1.91
N ILE A 141 0.96 20.46 1.00
CA ILE A 141 -0.49 20.37 1.14
C ILE A 141 -1.02 19.27 0.22
N THR A 142 -1.88 18.41 0.76
CA THR A 142 -2.51 17.34 -0.02
C THR A 142 -4.00 17.29 0.27
N ILE A 143 -4.82 17.21 -0.80
CA ILE A 143 -6.22 16.80 -0.73
C ILE A 143 -6.32 15.40 -1.31
N ASN A 144 -6.64 14.43 -0.47
CA ASN A 144 -6.76 13.04 -0.87
C ASN A 144 -8.17 12.78 -1.42
N LEU A 145 -8.28 12.71 -2.76
CA LEU A 145 -9.51 12.40 -3.49
C LEU A 145 -9.57 10.92 -3.92
N SER A 146 -8.48 10.19 -3.75
CA SER A 146 -8.36 8.78 -4.13
C SER A 146 -9.09 7.82 -3.18
N LYS A 147 -9.42 8.29 -1.96
CA LYS A 147 -10.17 7.50 -0.99
C LYS A 147 -11.64 7.43 -1.43
N PRO A 148 -12.16 6.26 -1.84
CA PRO A 148 -13.53 6.16 -2.29
C PRO A 148 -14.49 6.49 -1.15
N GLU A 149 -15.51 7.32 -1.46
CA GLU A 149 -16.66 7.47 -0.56
C GLU A 149 -17.41 6.14 -0.51
N LYS A 150 -17.87 5.77 0.70
CA LYS A 150 -18.64 4.54 0.85
C LYS A 150 -20.01 4.73 0.23
N ASP A 151 -20.36 3.87 -0.75
CA ASP A 151 -21.70 3.82 -1.32
C ASP A 151 -22.72 3.51 -0.20
N PRO A 152 -23.82 4.27 -0.07
CA PRO A 152 -24.88 3.98 0.88
C PRO A 152 -25.45 2.53 0.79
N ARG A 153 -25.47 1.95 -0.42
CA ARG A 153 -25.87 0.56 -0.64
C ARG A 153 -24.90 -0.41 0.00
N ASP A 154 -23.60 -0.17 -0.15
CA ASP A 154 -22.54 -0.98 0.46
C ASP A 154 -22.58 -0.89 1.99
N ILE A 155 -22.86 0.30 2.55
CA ILE A 155 -23.06 0.48 4.01
C ILE A 155 -24.26 -0.34 4.49
N ALA A 156 -25.35 -0.33 3.76
CA ALA A 156 -26.53 -1.13 4.10
C ALA A 156 -26.26 -2.64 4.02
N ALA A 157 -25.60 -3.11 2.97
CA ALA A 157 -25.21 -4.50 2.79
C ALA A 157 -24.23 -4.97 3.87
N ALA A 158 -23.29 -4.13 4.28
CA ALA A 158 -22.33 -4.41 5.35
C ALA A 158 -23.03 -4.61 6.72
N LYS A 159 -24.07 -3.83 7.01
CA LYS A 159 -24.84 -3.94 8.26
C LYS A 159 -25.62 -5.27 8.38
N LEU A 160 -25.99 -5.87 7.26
CA LEU A 160 -26.72 -7.13 7.22
C LEU A 160 -25.82 -8.36 7.38
N LYS A 161 -24.50 -8.21 7.19
CA LYS A 161 -23.54 -9.31 7.32
C LYS A 161 -22.97 -9.37 8.73
N LYS A 162 -22.92 -10.57 9.30
CA LYS A 162 -22.25 -10.83 10.56
C LYS A 162 -20.76 -10.49 10.40
N ALA A 163 -20.20 -9.70 11.31
CA ALA A 163 -18.76 -9.36 11.28
C ALA A 163 -17.94 -10.65 11.33
N SER A 164 -17.03 -10.81 10.39
CA SER A 164 -16.05 -11.89 10.38
C SER A 164 -14.89 -11.50 11.30
N GLY A 165 -14.44 -12.42 12.15
CA GLY A 165 -13.21 -12.25 12.93
C GLY A 165 -11.94 -12.61 12.15
N TYR A 166 -12.05 -12.79 10.82
CA TYR A 166 -10.94 -13.17 9.93
C TYR A 166 -11.01 -12.38 8.61
N PRO A 167 -9.95 -11.63 8.27
CA PRO A 167 -8.83 -11.22 9.12
C PRO A 167 -9.28 -10.34 10.30
N LYS A 168 -8.54 -10.31 11.40
CA LYS A 168 -8.90 -9.50 12.58
C LYS A 168 -8.82 -7.99 12.31
N CYS A 169 -7.86 -7.56 11.50
CA CYS A 169 -7.71 -6.17 11.05
C CYS A 169 -7.01 -6.09 9.69
N LEU A 170 -6.89 -4.88 9.14
CA LEU A 170 -6.30 -4.62 7.81
C LEU A 170 -4.79 -4.92 7.71
N LEU A 171 -4.10 -5.10 8.85
CA LEU A 171 -2.65 -5.33 8.92
C LEU A 171 -2.29 -6.79 9.24
N CYS A 172 -3.26 -7.63 9.55
CA CYS A 172 -3.00 -9.03 9.84
C CYS A 172 -2.46 -9.78 8.62
N PRO A 173 -1.50 -10.73 8.80
CA PRO A 173 -0.95 -11.52 7.68
C PRO A 173 -2.01 -12.29 6.89
N GLU A 174 -3.13 -12.62 7.51
CA GLU A 174 -4.29 -13.28 6.89
C GLU A 174 -4.92 -12.47 5.75
N ASN A 175 -4.56 -11.20 5.59
CA ASN A 175 -4.99 -10.40 4.45
C ASN A 175 -4.36 -10.86 3.12
N VAL A 176 -3.17 -11.47 3.13
CA VAL A 176 -2.51 -11.91 1.89
C VAL A 176 -3.38 -12.95 1.17
N GLY A 177 -3.86 -12.59 -0.02
CA GLY A 177 -4.75 -13.43 -0.81
C GLY A 177 -6.22 -13.43 -0.38
N TYR A 178 -6.61 -12.63 0.62
CA TYR A 178 -7.99 -12.57 1.10
C TYR A 178 -8.94 -11.99 0.05
N ALA A 179 -10.04 -12.70 -0.21
CA ALA A 179 -11.01 -12.31 -1.24
C ALA A 179 -11.80 -11.04 -0.91
N GLY A 180 -11.80 -10.64 0.36
CA GLY A 180 -12.54 -9.48 0.79
C GLY A 180 -14.03 -9.72 1.01
N THR A 181 -14.69 -8.70 1.51
CA THR A 181 -16.15 -8.57 1.65
C THR A 181 -16.50 -7.09 1.50
N ILE A 182 -17.78 -6.75 1.42
CA ILE A 182 -18.21 -5.33 1.39
C ILE A 182 -17.73 -4.54 2.61
N SER A 183 -17.48 -5.19 3.74
CA SER A 183 -16.99 -4.54 4.96
C SER A 183 -15.47 -4.64 5.16
N HIS A 184 -14.78 -5.46 4.37
CA HIS A 184 -13.34 -5.66 4.45
C HIS A 184 -12.74 -5.79 3.05
N PRO A 185 -11.76 -4.97 2.66
CA PRO A 185 -11.27 -4.92 1.29
C PRO A 185 -10.62 -6.23 0.85
N ALA A 186 -10.76 -6.54 -0.43
CA ALA A 186 -10.02 -7.63 -1.06
C ALA A 186 -8.50 -7.34 -1.09
N ARG A 187 -7.70 -8.40 -1.00
CA ARG A 187 -6.23 -8.34 -0.92
C ARG A 187 -5.54 -9.48 -1.70
N GLN A 188 -6.19 -9.98 -2.76
CA GLN A 188 -5.61 -11.05 -3.58
C GLN A 188 -4.35 -10.62 -4.33
N ASN A 189 -4.23 -9.33 -4.61
CA ASN A 189 -3.06 -8.67 -5.18
C ASN A 189 -2.05 -8.13 -4.15
N LEU A 190 -2.28 -8.31 -2.85
CA LEU A 190 -1.34 -7.95 -1.80
C LEU A 190 -0.25 -9.03 -1.65
N ARG A 191 0.98 -8.58 -1.52
CA ARG A 191 2.11 -9.36 -1.01
C ARG A 191 2.70 -8.63 0.20
N VAL A 192 3.21 -9.35 1.17
CA VAL A 192 3.83 -8.81 2.38
C VAL A 192 5.22 -9.41 2.50
N MET A 193 6.24 -8.58 2.62
CA MET A 193 7.62 -9.02 2.78
C MET A 193 7.90 -9.27 4.25
N PRO A 194 8.37 -10.47 4.62
CA PRO A 194 8.84 -10.72 5.98
C PRO A 194 10.16 -9.97 6.21
N VAL A 195 10.23 -9.22 7.30
CA VAL A 195 11.42 -8.49 7.74
C VAL A 195 11.67 -8.75 9.22
N MET A 196 12.92 -8.69 9.63
CA MET A 196 13.28 -8.84 11.04
C MET A 196 13.46 -7.47 11.68
N VAL A 197 12.61 -7.11 12.64
CA VAL A 197 12.68 -5.84 13.35
C VAL A 197 12.97 -6.13 14.83
N ASN A 198 14.10 -5.66 15.30
CA ASN A 198 14.59 -5.91 16.68
C ASN A 198 14.47 -7.39 17.10
N GLY A 199 14.93 -8.32 16.23
CA GLY A 199 14.93 -9.76 16.46
C GLY A 199 13.55 -10.44 16.42
N GLN A 200 12.50 -9.74 15.99
CA GLN A 200 11.15 -10.28 15.83
C GLN A 200 10.72 -10.27 14.37
N LEU A 201 9.82 -11.19 14.01
CA LEU A 201 9.26 -11.23 12.66
C LEU A 201 8.18 -10.16 12.51
N TRP A 202 8.34 -9.32 11.49
CA TRP A 202 7.41 -8.28 11.07
C TRP A 202 7.06 -8.46 9.60
N GLY A 203 5.99 -7.79 9.17
CA GLY A 203 5.62 -7.64 7.77
C GLY A 203 5.95 -6.25 7.28
N PHE A 204 6.42 -6.15 6.03
CA PHE A 204 6.59 -4.91 5.31
C PHE A 204 5.67 -4.91 4.09
N GLN A 205 4.82 -3.89 3.94
CA GLN A 205 3.96 -3.71 2.78
C GLN A 205 3.86 -2.24 2.39
N TYR A 206 3.62 -1.96 1.10
CA TYR A 206 3.23 -0.62 0.69
C TYR A 206 1.79 -0.33 1.09
N SER A 207 1.48 0.95 1.27
CA SER A 207 0.12 1.40 1.51
C SER A 207 -0.59 1.67 0.18
N PRO A 208 -1.85 1.26 0.02
CA PRO A 208 -2.64 1.68 -1.14
C PRO A 208 -3.00 3.16 -1.09
N TYR A 209 -2.79 3.82 0.05
CA TYR A 209 -2.99 5.26 0.26
C TYR A 209 -1.63 5.96 0.27
N VAL A 210 -1.30 6.67 -0.80
CA VAL A 210 0.03 7.26 -1.01
C VAL A 210 0.03 8.69 -0.48
N TYR A 211 0.40 8.87 0.80
CA TYR A 211 0.58 10.21 1.37
C TYR A 211 1.88 10.86 0.89
N TYR A 212 2.92 10.07 0.69
CA TYR A 212 4.24 10.45 0.17
C TYR A 212 4.81 9.31 -0.67
N ASN A 213 5.96 9.54 -1.30
CA ASN A 213 6.57 8.54 -2.17
C ASN A 213 6.88 7.25 -1.41
N GLU A 214 6.52 6.12 -2.02
CA GLU A 214 6.77 4.77 -1.47
C GLU A 214 6.22 4.57 -0.05
N HIS A 215 5.07 5.22 0.25
CA HIS A 215 4.41 5.08 1.55
C HIS A 215 4.21 3.60 1.91
N CYS A 216 4.83 3.18 3.00
CA CYS A 216 4.82 1.79 3.46
C CYS A 216 4.35 1.67 4.91
N ILE A 217 3.98 0.45 5.27
CA ILE A 217 3.58 0.05 6.62
C ILE A 217 4.44 -1.14 7.02
N VAL A 218 5.06 -1.03 8.19
CA VAL A 218 5.82 -2.11 8.83
C VAL A 218 5.04 -2.53 10.07
N MET A 219 4.51 -3.76 10.07
CA MET A 219 3.60 -4.25 11.10
C MET A 219 4.13 -5.50 11.78
N ASN A 220 3.88 -5.63 13.07
CA ASN A 220 4.20 -6.85 13.81
C ASN A 220 3.47 -8.06 13.19
N ALA A 221 4.15 -9.18 13.00
CA ALA A 221 3.51 -10.41 12.51
C ALA A 221 2.43 -10.95 13.45
N ARG A 222 2.45 -10.54 14.72
CA ARG A 222 1.43 -10.88 15.71
C ARG A 222 0.46 -9.72 15.87
N HIS A 223 -0.82 -10.02 16.00
CA HIS A 223 -1.84 -9.01 16.28
C HIS A 223 -1.75 -8.59 17.77
N THR A 224 -0.86 -7.63 18.05
CA THR A 224 -0.62 -7.05 19.37
C THR A 224 -0.94 -5.56 19.34
N PRO A 225 -1.50 -4.97 20.42
CA PRO A 225 -1.78 -3.54 20.47
C PRO A 225 -0.50 -2.69 20.34
N MET A 226 -0.65 -1.48 19.83
CA MET A 226 0.41 -0.47 19.88
C MET A 226 0.68 -0.05 21.32
N VAL A 227 1.97 0.06 21.65
CA VAL A 227 2.46 0.64 22.90
C VAL A 227 3.64 1.53 22.55
N ILE A 228 3.60 2.80 22.92
CA ILE A 228 4.69 3.74 22.71
C ILE A 228 5.56 3.79 23.95
N ASP A 229 6.69 3.13 23.88
CA ASP A 229 7.72 3.11 24.91
C ASP A 229 9.12 3.28 24.29
N ARG A 230 10.16 3.19 25.12
CA ARG A 230 11.56 3.30 24.65
C ARG A 230 11.92 2.25 23.60
N GLY A 231 11.35 1.04 23.69
CA GLY A 231 11.61 -0.04 22.73
C GLY A 231 11.11 0.25 21.32
N VAL A 232 10.25 1.25 21.12
CA VAL A 232 9.84 1.72 19.81
C VAL A 232 11.04 2.24 19.02
N PHE A 233 11.94 3.00 19.66
CA PHE A 233 13.14 3.53 18.98
C PHE A 233 14.05 2.40 18.47
N ASP A 234 14.24 1.35 19.28
CA ASP A 234 15.05 0.19 18.86
C ASP A 234 14.45 -0.48 17.62
N LYS A 235 13.12 -0.55 17.54
CA LYS A 235 12.41 -1.10 16.37
C LYS A 235 12.54 -0.21 15.15
N LEU A 236 12.38 1.11 15.32
CA LEU A 236 12.53 2.07 14.22
C LEU A 236 13.95 2.04 13.64
N PHE A 237 14.96 2.08 14.50
CA PHE A 237 16.37 2.00 14.07
C PHE A 237 16.67 0.67 13.39
N SER A 238 16.21 -0.46 13.94
CA SER A 238 16.43 -1.78 13.34
C SER A 238 15.88 -1.89 11.91
N PHE A 239 14.81 -1.18 11.57
CA PHE A 239 14.29 -1.16 10.21
C PHE A 239 15.11 -0.25 9.29
N VAL A 240 15.46 0.96 9.72
CA VAL A 240 16.22 1.90 8.87
C VAL A 240 17.67 1.47 8.67
N GLU A 241 18.24 0.64 9.57
CA GLU A 241 19.52 -0.03 9.33
C GLU A 241 19.45 -1.00 8.14
N GLN A 242 18.30 -1.67 7.94
CA GLN A 242 18.09 -2.58 6.80
C GLN A 242 17.75 -1.82 5.51
N PHE A 243 17.02 -0.69 5.63
CA PHE A 243 16.54 0.12 4.50
C PHE A 243 16.91 1.60 4.72
N PRO A 244 18.20 1.98 4.60
CA PRO A 244 18.70 3.31 4.95
C PRO A 244 18.18 4.44 4.05
N HIS A 245 17.62 4.11 2.89
CA HIS A 245 16.96 5.04 1.98
C HIS A 245 15.53 5.38 2.38
N TYR A 246 14.98 4.70 3.41
CA TYR A 246 13.65 4.97 3.96
C TYR A 246 13.74 5.67 5.31
N PHE A 247 12.73 6.48 5.62
CA PHE A 247 12.42 6.83 6.99
C PHE A 247 11.39 5.85 7.56
N LEU A 248 11.31 5.73 8.88
CA LEU A 248 10.25 5.04 9.60
C LEU A 248 9.84 5.86 10.81
N GLY A 249 8.53 6.01 11.00
CA GLY A 249 7.95 6.75 12.11
C GLY A 249 6.77 6.00 12.74
N SER A 250 6.48 6.35 13.98
CA SER A 250 5.33 5.80 14.72
C SER A 250 4.20 6.82 14.84
N ASN A 251 2.96 6.37 14.71
CA ASN A 251 1.81 7.11 15.19
C ASN A 251 1.78 7.07 16.73
N ALA A 252 1.10 8.06 17.34
CA ALA A 252 0.77 7.96 18.74
C ALA A 252 -0.18 6.79 19.00
N ASP A 253 -0.09 6.20 20.20
CA ASP A 253 -0.99 5.12 20.65
C ASP A 253 -2.34 5.62 21.20
N LEU A 254 -2.67 6.89 20.94
CA LEU A 254 -3.90 7.55 21.37
C LEU A 254 -4.79 7.88 20.18
N PRO A 255 -6.08 7.49 20.19
CA PRO A 255 -7.00 7.79 19.09
C PRO A 255 -7.19 9.28 18.83
N ILE A 256 -7.18 10.10 19.91
CA ILE A 256 -7.45 11.55 19.85
C ILE A 256 -6.40 12.33 19.05
N VAL A 257 -5.19 11.80 18.92
CA VAL A 257 -4.09 12.43 18.17
C VAL A 257 -3.85 11.77 16.81
N GLY A 258 -4.86 11.09 16.25
CA GLY A 258 -4.86 10.55 14.90
C GLY A 258 -4.31 9.14 14.77
N GLY A 259 -4.08 8.41 15.85
CA GLY A 259 -3.69 7.01 15.80
C GLY A 259 -4.78 6.15 15.13
N SER A 260 -4.39 5.32 14.15
CA SER A 260 -5.30 4.38 13.47
C SER A 260 -4.83 2.95 13.67
N ILE A 261 -5.77 2.00 13.69
CA ILE A 261 -5.51 0.55 13.85
C ILE A 261 -4.64 0.27 15.10
N LEU A 262 -4.93 0.95 16.21
CA LEU A 262 -4.15 0.86 17.47
C LEU A 262 -4.16 -0.54 18.08
N SER A 263 -5.05 -1.42 17.64
CA SER A 263 -5.09 -2.82 18.06
C SER A 263 -3.98 -3.69 17.44
N HIS A 264 -3.22 -3.14 16.48
CA HIS A 264 -2.14 -3.87 15.81
C HIS A 264 -0.91 -2.97 15.71
N GLU A 265 0.17 -3.37 16.36
CA GLU A 265 1.43 -2.64 16.37
C GLU A 265 1.99 -2.49 14.96
N HIS A 266 2.20 -1.24 14.53
CA HIS A 266 2.71 -0.92 13.22
C HIS A 266 3.37 0.45 13.17
N PHE A 267 4.24 0.63 12.18
CA PHE A 267 4.93 1.88 11.87
C PHE A 267 4.65 2.26 10.41
N GLN A 268 4.84 3.54 10.10
CA GLN A 268 4.69 4.06 8.74
C GLN A 268 6.02 4.62 8.26
N GLY A 269 6.37 4.34 7.02
CA GLY A 269 7.62 4.75 6.42
C GLY A 269 7.49 5.02 4.93
N GLY A 270 8.61 5.31 4.31
CA GLY A 270 8.70 5.52 2.87
C GLY A 270 9.95 6.28 2.46
N HIS A 271 10.05 6.61 1.18
CA HIS A 271 11.13 7.39 0.61
C HIS A 271 10.70 8.84 0.44
N HIS A 272 10.82 9.64 1.51
CA HIS A 272 10.39 11.04 1.53
C HIS A 272 11.31 11.89 2.40
N THR A 273 11.59 13.11 1.96
CA THR A 273 12.31 14.12 2.72
C THR A 273 11.33 15.15 3.26
N PHE A 274 11.18 15.21 4.56
CA PHE A 274 10.24 16.10 5.21
C PHE A 274 10.66 17.56 5.15
N PRO A 275 9.73 18.52 5.20
CA PRO A 275 10.04 19.94 5.29
C PRO A 275 10.98 20.27 6.45
N MET A 276 10.87 19.56 7.59
CA MET A 276 11.76 19.75 8.74
C MET A 276 13.23 19.42 8.43
N GLU A 277 13.49 18.43 7.58
CA GLU A 277 14.86 18.09 7.17
C GLU A 277 15.48 19.16 6.26
N LYS A 278 14.64 19.92 5.54
CA LYS A 278 15.01 21.01 4.66
C LYS A 278 15.06 22.37 5.36
N ALA A 279 14.53 22.45 6.58
CA ALA A 279 14.43 23.70 7.33
C ALA A 279 15.81 24.24 7.69
N GLU A 280 15.92 25.57 7.75
CA GLU A 280 17.12 26.24 8.23
C GLU A 280 17.37 25.92 9.69
N LYS A 281 18.65 25.67 10.04
CA LYS A 281 19.07 25.50 11.43
C LYS A 281 19.07 26.86 12.11
N GLU A 282 18.23 27.07 13.14
CA GLU A 282 18.17 28.34 13.89
C GLU A 282 19.40 28.52 14.75
N PHE A 283 19.79 27.48 15.50
CA PHE A 283 21.04 27.46 16.27
C PHE A 283 21.46 26.02 16.58
N GLY A 284 22.77 25.82 16.72
CA GLY A 284 23.38 24.59 17.18
C GLY A 284 23.58 24.59 18.70
N PHE A 285 23.64 23.42 19.31
CA PHE A 285 24.00 23.24 20.71
C PHE A 285 24.73 21.91 20.91
N GLU A 286 25.54 21.82 21.96
CA GLU A 286 26.23 20.59 22.32
C GLU A 286 25.47 19.84 23.42
N VAL A 287 25.46 18.51 23.34
CA VAL A 287 24.91 17.64 24.38
C VAL A 287 26.06 16.88 25.02
N PRO A 288 26.35 17.07 26.32
CA PRO A 288 27.43 16.38 27.00
C PRO A 288 27.33 14.85 26.86
N GLY A 289 28.41 14.21 26.44
CA GLY A 289 28.47 12.76 26.19
C GLY A 289 28.03 12.33 24.78
N PHE A 290 27.78 13.27 23.88
CA PHE A 290 27.44 13.05 22.47
C PHE A 290 28.26 13.99 21.58
N ASP A 291 29.58 14.00 21.76
CA ASP A 291 30.53 14.92 21.11
C ASP A 291 30.61 14.69 19.60
N ASP A 292 30.15 13.55 19.11
CA ASP A 292 30.10 13.14 17.70
C ASP A 292 28.73 13.44 17.03
N VAL A 293 27.79 14.07 17.76
CA VAL A 293 26.44 14.36 17.27
C VAL A 293 26.25 15.87 17.06
N ASP A 294 25.95 16.26 15.81
CA ASP A 294 25.60 17.65 15.46
C ASP A 294 24.13 17.95 15.86
N CYS A 295 23.94 18.60 16.99
CA CYS A 295 22.62 18.94 17.52
C CYS A 295 22.24 20.36 17.09
N CYS A 296 21.04 20.54 16.59
CA CYS A 296 20.50 21.84 16.21
C CYS A 296 19.01 21.96 16.47
N VAL A 297 18.52 23.19 16.59
CA VAL A 297 17.11 23.51 16.51
C VAL A 297 16.79 23.93 15.08
N ALA A 298 15.91 23.20 14.43
CA ALA A 298 15.29 23.60 13.17
C ALA A 298 14.08 24.50 13.47
N VAL A 299 13.61 25.27 12.49
CA VAL A 299 12.43 26.11 12.61
C VAL A 299 11.28 25.35 13.28
N SER A 300 10.83 25.88 14.41
CA SER A 300 9.88 25.20 15.28
C SER A 300 8.50 25.11 14.65
N TYR A 301 8.09 23.92 14.27
CA TYR A 301 6.68 23.60 13.95
C TYR A 301 5.76 23.57 15.17
N THR A 302 6.25 23.85 16.38
CA THR A 302 5.50 23.82 17.62
C THR A 302 4.35 24.82 17.70
N HIS A 303 4.22 25.71 16.71
CA HIS A 303 3.16 26.74 16.66
C HIS A 303 2.10 26.47 15.59
N LEU A 304 2.20 25.39 14.81
CA LEU A 304 1.19 24.96 13.86
C LEU A 304 0.15 24.06 14.55
N THR A 305 -0.62 24.61 15.45
CA THR A 305 -1.93 24.04 15.77
C THR A 305 -2.86 24.40 14.63
N LEU A 306 -3.03 23.51 13.67
CA LEU A 306 -4.14 23.60 12.74
C LEU A 306 -5.43 23.53 13.57
N PRO A 307 -6.35 24.51 13.48
CA PRO A 307 -7.63 24.37 14.12
C PRO A 307 -8.34 23.20 13.49
N THR A 308 -8.44 22.09 14.21
CA THR A 308 -9.30 20.98 13.85
C THR A 308 -10.73 21.44 14.05
N ASN A 309 -11.31 22.07 13.05
CA ASN A 309 -12.74 22.24 13.01
C ASN A 309 -13.36 20.87 12.75
N SER A 310 -13.60 20.14 13.80
CA SER A 310 -14.55 19.04 13.79
C SER A 310 -15.95 19.64 13.59
N ARG A 311 -16.50 19.48 12.41
CA ARG A 311 -17.94 19.45 12.19
C ARG A 311 -18.33 18.10 11.66
#